data_61c8b263c64b2e020dfeed2ff0ec52b0
#
_entry.id   61c8b263c64b2e020dfeed2ff0ec52b0
#
_cell.length_a   1.000
_cell.length_b   1.000
_cell.length_c   1.000
_cell.angle_alpha   90.00
_cell.angle_beta   90.00
_cell.angle_gamma   90.00
#
_symmetry.space_group_name_H-M   'P 1'
#
loop_
_entity.id
_entity.type
_entity.pdbx_description
1 polymer ?
#
loop_
_entity_poly.entity_id
_entity_poly.type
_entity_poly.pdbx_seq_one_letter_code
_entity_poly.pdbx_strand_id
1 'polypeptide(L)'
;MVRENPNIFRGTVSPRALVHSSTKVWELAQVRESASIGSNCIIGRGAYIGVGVVIGNNCKIQNDAMIYEPAVLEDGVFVGPNVVFTNDHFPRAINPDGTLKSMADWSPVGVTVKYGASIGAHSVCIAPVVIGEWALVGSGSVVTNDVPNHAIVIGNPARQIGWAGKTGQPLVAADNGEFVCPTSQQIYVVDEMGQLIEKE
;
A
#
# COMPACT_ATOMS: atom_id res chain seq x y z
N MET A 1 -9.31 -11.09 -32.30
CA MET A 1 -9.95 -9.91 -31.67
C MET A 1 -9.82 -10.06 -30.17
N VAL A 2 -8.93 -9.29 -29.55
CA VAL A 2 -8.85 -9.20 -28.07
C VAL A 2 -10.14 -8.50 -27.64
N ARG A 3 -11.01 -9.18 -26.88
CA ARG A 3 -12.22 -8.53 -26.33
C ARG A 3 -11.73 -7.42 -25.37
N GLU A 4 -12.08 -6.18 -25.66
CA GLU A 4 -11.83 -5.08 -24.73
C GLU A 4 -12.51 -5.40 -23.39
N ASN A 5 -11.75 -5.29 -22.30
CA ASN A 5 -12.32 -5.46 -20.96
C ASN A 5 -13.26 -4.28 -20.68
N PRO A 6 -14.57 -4.48 -20.48
CA PRO A 6 -15.55 -3.41 -20.32
C PRO A 6 -15.33 -2.59 -19.03
N ASN A 7 -14.46 -3.03 -18.14
CA ASN A 7 -14.12 -2.36 -16.89
C ASN A 7 -12.88 -1.45 -16.99
N ILE A 8 -12.31 -1.29 -18.21
CA ILE A 8 -11.22 -0.33 -18.45
C ILE A 8 -11.81 0.97 -19.00
N PHE A 9 -11.93 1.97 -18.17
CA PHE A 9 -12.49 3.28 -18.50
C PHE A 9 -11.40 4.25 -18.97
N ARG A 10 -10.86 4.04 -20.19
CA ARG A 10 -9.79 4.87 -20.80
C ARG A 10 -8.45 4.90 -20.03
N GLY A 11 -8.22 3.98 -19.12
CA GLY A 11 -6.88 3.71 -18.57
C GLY A 11 -6.01 2.97 -19.60
N THR A 12 -4.70 3.09 -19.46
CA THR A 12 -3.72 2.37 -20.29
C THR A 12 -3.25 1.12 -19.54
N VAL A 13 -3.62 -0.05 -20.02
CA VAL A 13 -3.18 -1.34 -19.45
C VAL A 13 -2.28 -2.04 -20.47
N SER A 14 -1.06 -2.38 -20.03
CA SER A 14 -0.13 -3.13 -20.88
C SER A 14 -0.72 -4.47 -21.28
N PRO A 15 -0.57 -4.90 -22.56
CA PRO A 15 -0.99 -6.23 -22.99
C PRO A 15 -0.29 -7.38 -22.24
N ARG A 16 0.82 -7.10 -21.56
CA ARG A 16 1.58 -8.06 -20.75
C ARG A 16 1.23 -7.99 -19.26
N ALA A 17 0.31 -7.13 -18.85
CA ALA A 17 -0.22 -7.10 -17.49
C ALA A 17 -1.34 -8.11 -17.32
N LEU A 18 -1.46 -8.69 -16.13
CA LEU A 18 -2.53 -9.60 -15.74
C LEU A 18 -3.51 -8.86 -14.84
N VAL A 19 -4.65 -8.44 -15.39
CA VAL A 19 -5.69 -7.74 -14.64
C VAL A 19 -6.96 -8.57 -14.67
N HIS A 20 -7.47 -8.96 -13.50
CA HIS A 20 -8.68 -9.74 -13.40
C HIS A 20 -9.88 -8.98 -14.00
N SER A 21 -10.78 -9.68 -14.66
CA SER A 21 -11.90 -9.09 -15.42
C SER A 21 -12.91 -8.31 -14.57
N SER A 22 -13.01 -8.59 -13.27
CA SER A 22 -13.87 -7.84 -12.35
C SER A 22 -13.23 -6.55 -11.82
N THR A 23 -11.94 -6.32 -12.07
CA THR A 23 -11.22 -5.13 -11.62
C THR A 23 -11.49 -3.93 -12.52
N LYS A 24 -11.76 -2.78 -11.93
CA LYS A 24 -12.03 -1.51 -12.62
C LYS A 24 -10.76 -0.68 -12.71
N VAL A 25 -10.40 -0.25 -13.91
CA VAL A 25 -9.28 0.66 -14.17
C VAL A 25 -9.83 1.95 -14.75
N TRP A 26 -9.68 3.04 -14.00
CA TRP A 26 -10.25 4.34 -14.35
C TRP A 26 -9.39 5.13 -15.32
N GLU A 27 -9.91 6.26 -15.78
CA GLU A 27 -9.28 7.15 -16.76
C GLU A 27 -7.86 7.53 -16.36
N LEU A 28 -6.97 7.61 -17.35
CA LEU A 28 -5.58 8.02 -17.21
C LEU A 28 -4.73 7.14 -16.29
N ALA A 29 -5.32 6.09 -15.66
CA ALA A 29 -4.51 5.13 -14.92
C ALA A 29 -3.57 4.39 -15.89
N GLN A 30 -2.36 4.10 -15.43
CA GLN A 30 -1.36 3.37 -16.19
C GLN A 30 -0.97 2.09 -15.44
N VAL A 31 -1.22 0.93 -16.05
CA VAL A 31 -0.78 -0.38 -15.54
C VAL A 31 0.31 -0.90 -16.45
N ARG A 32 1.51 -1.05 -15.91
CA ARG A 32 2.69 -1.44 -16.67
C ARG A 32 2.74 -2.95 -16.91
N GLU A 33 3.71 -3.31 -17.73
CA GLU A 33 3.99 -4.70 -18.11
C GLU A 33 4.30 -5.57 -16.89
N SER A 34 3.89 -6.84 -16.97
CA SER A 34 4.08 -7.87 -15.93
C SER A 34 3.43 -7.54 -14.57
N ALA A 35 2.74 -6.40 -14.42
CA ALA A 35 1.93 -6.16 -13.24
C ALA A 35 0.79 -7.18 -13.14
N SER A 36 0.49 -7.63 -11.92
CA SER A 36 -0.60 -8.59 -11.64
C SER A 36 -1.58 -7.97 -10.65
N ILE A 37 -2.86 -7.88 -11.02
CA ILE A 37 -3.92 -7.29 -10.20
C ILE A 37 -5.06 -8.29 -10.06
N GLY A 38 -5.38 -8.65 -8.82
CA GLY A 38 -6.41 -9.60 -8.45
C GLY A 38 -7.84 -9.13 -8.75
N SER A 39 -8.81 -9.85 -8.21
CA SER A 39 -10.24 -9.62 -8.44
C SER A 39 -10.80 -8.46 -7.61
N ASN A 40 -11.89 -7.85 -8.13
CA ASN A 40 -12.69 -6.83 -7.44
C ASN A 40 -11.89 -5.60 -6.99
N CYS A 41 -10.77 -5.28 -7.64
CA CYS A 41 -9.99 -4.10 -7.34
C CYS A 41 -10.55 -2.84 -8.03
N ILE A 42 -10.19 -1.70 -7.49
CA ILE A 42 -10.42 -0.39 -8.10
C ILE A 42 -9.07 0.31 -8.24
N ILE A 43 -8.68 0.60 -9.47
CA ILE A 43 -7.50 1.42 -9.80
C ILE A 43 -8.01 2.78 -10.22
N GLY A 44 -7.80 3.77 -9.38
CA GLY A 44 -8.31 5.14 -9.51
C GLY A 44 -7.70 5.90 -10.69
N ARG A 45 -8.33 7.03 -11.01
CA ARG A 45 -7.90 7.91 -12.10
C ARG A 45 -6.45 8.34 -11.90
N GLY A 46 -5.63 8.27 -12.95
CA GLY A 46 -4.24 8.74 -12.94
C GLY A 46 -3.28 7.88 -12.11
N ALA A 47 -3.76 6.79 -11.47
CA ALA A 47 -2.89 5.93 -10.69
C ALA A 47 -1.84 5.24 -11.59
N TYR A 48 -0.62 5.13 -11.11
CA TYR A 48 0.48 4.43 -11.76
C TYR A 48 0.78 3.12 -11.03
N ILE A 49 0.72 2.02 -11.76
CA ILE A 49 1.10 0.69 -11.29
C ILE A 49 2.32 0.23 -12.08
N GLY A 50 3.46 0.16 -11.42
CA GLY A 50 4.77 -0.10 -12.00
C GLY A 50 4.95 -1.53 -12.54
N VAL A 51 6.11 -1.76 -13.14
CA VAL A 51 6.47 -3.04 -13.79
C VAL A 51 6.50 -4.16 -12.76
N GLY A 52 5.75 -5.24 -12.98
CA GLY A 52 5.78 -6.41 -12.10
C GLY A 52 5.20 -6.19 -10.70
N VAL A 53 4.55 -5.06 -10.43
CA VAL A 53 3.82 -4.84 -9.17
C VAL A 53 2.74 -5.90 -9.00
N VAL A 54 2.62 -6.43 -7.79
CA VAL A 54 1.60 -7.44 -7.44
C VAL A 54 0.57 -6.81 -6.51
N ILE A 55 -0.70 -6.88 -6.89
CA ILE A 55 -1.84 -6.42 -6.10
C ILE A 55 -2.81 -7.57 -5.94
N GLY A 56 -3.14 -7.92 -4.69
CA GLY A 56 -4.11 -8.95 -4.34
C GLY A 56 -5.55 -8.60 -4.72
N ASN A 57 -6.50 -9.26 -4.08
CA ASN A 57 -7.93 -9.08 -4.33
C ASN A 57 -8.54 -7.97 -3.47
N ASN A 58 -9.68 -7.41 -3.91
CA ASN A 58 -10.48 -6.44 -3.15
C ASN A 58 -9.70 -5.16 -2.74
N CYS A 59 -8.64 -4.80 -3.46
CA CYS A 59 -7.85 -3.62 -3.20
C CYS A 59 -8.47 -2.36 -3.81
N LYS A 60 -8.23 -1.21 -3.14
CA LYS A 60 -8.61 0.10 -3.66
C LYS A 60 -7.39 1.00 -3.72
N ILE A 61 -6.91 1.25 -4.92
CA ILE A 61 -5.84 2.21 -5.20
C ILE A 61 -6.51 3.48 -5.70
N GLN A 62 -6.42 4.55 -4.92
CA GLN A 62 -7.11 5.79 -5.20
C GLN A 62 -6.38 6.63 -6.26
N ASN A 63 -7.02 7.75 -6.64
CA ASN A 63 -6.56 8.62 -7.71
C ASN A 63 -5.12 9.09 -7.50
N ASP A 64 -4.35 9.10 -8.59
CA ASP A 64 -3.00 9.63 -8.67
C ASP A 64 -1.98 8.98 -7.70
N ALA A 65 -2.30 7.80 -7.15
CA ALA A 65 -1.35 7.02 -6.36
C ALA A 65 -0.26 6.44 -7.28
N MET A 66 0.99 6.46 -6.82
CA MET A 66 2.15 5.97 -7.55
C MET A 66 2.74 4.74 -6.85
N ILE A 67 2.50 3.57 -7.42
CA ILE A 67 2.95 2.29 -6.89
C ILE A 67 4.10 1.78 -7.76
N TYR A 68 5.32 2.11 -7.35
CA TYR A 68 6.51 1.67 -8.08
C TYR A 68 6.90 0.24 -7.73
N GLU A 69 7.57 -0.41 -8.69
CA GLU A 69 8.15 -1.75 -8.56
C GLU A 69 9.31 -1.80 -7.54
N PRO A 70 9.50 -2.92 -6.88
CA PRO A 70 8.75 -4.17 -6.87
C PRO A 70 7.72 -4.25 -5.73
N ALA A 71 6.78 -3.31 -5.65
CA ALA A 71 5.78 -3.31 -4.58
C ALA A 71 4.87 -4.54 -4.61
N VAL A 72 4.48 -5.01 -3.42
CA VAL A 72 3.53 -6.12 -3.22
C VAL A 72 2.46 -5.67 -2.24
N LEU A 73 1.19 -5.75 -2.67
CA LEU A 73 0.03 -5.46 -1.85
C LEU A 73 -0.80 -6.73 -1.71
N GLU A 74 -1.06 -7.15 -0.49
CA GLU A 74 -1.94 -8.28 -0.19
C GLU A 74 -3.42 -7.90 -0.38
N ASP A 75 -4.35 -8.83 -0.09
CA ASP A 75 -5.77 -8.60 -0.29
C ASP A 75 -6.32 -7.50 0.65
N GLY A 76 -7.34 -6.79 0.18
CA GLY A 76 -8.07 -5.82 0.99
C GLY A 76 -7.34 -4.51 1.29
N VAL A 77 -6.20 -4.26 0.67
CA VAL A 77 -5.41 -3.05 0.90
C VAL A 77 -6.09 -1.80 0.34
N PHE A 78 -6.10 -0.74 1.14
CA PHE A 78 -6.51 0.60 0.72
C PHE A 78 -5.30 1.52 0.58
N VAL A 79 -5.15 2.14 -0.57
CA VAL A 79 -4.13 3.17 -0.84
C VAL A 79 -4.84 4.47 -1.19
N GLY A 80 -4.67 5.48 -0.37
CA GLY A 80 -5.28 6.82 -0.52
C GLY A 80 -4.76 7.58 -1.75
N PRO A 81 -5.43 8.67 -2.13
CA PRO A 81 -5.02 9.48 -3.27
C PRO A 81 -3.65 10.12 -3.05
N ASN A 82 -2.87 10.24 -4.14
CA ASN A 82 -1.53 10.81 -4.15
C ASN A 82 -0.53 10.14 -3.19
N VAL A 83 -0.76 8.89 -2.82
CA VAL A 83 0.24 8.10 -2.07
C VAL A 83 1.37 7.72 -3.01
N VAL A 84 2.60 7.75 -2.51
CA VAL A 84 3.78 7.34 -3.27
C VAL A 84 4.51 6.21 -2.54
N PHE A 85 4.75 5.10 -3.24
CA PHE A 85 5.70 4.07 -2.84
C PHE A 85 6.99 4.27 -3.61
N THR A 86 8.09 4.57 -2.91
CA THR A 86 9.40 4.70 -3.56
C THR A 86 9.99 3.32 -3.89
N ASN A 87 11.04 3.28 -4.67
CA ASN A 87 11.71 2.03 -5.08
C ASN A 87 13.23 2.14 -5.16
N ASP A 88 13.78 3.26 -4.70
CA ASP A 88 15.21 3.47 -4.61
C ASP A 88 15.57 3.97 -3.21
N HIS A 89 16.46 3.23 -2.52
CA HIS A 89 16.90 3.57 -1.18
C HIS A 89 17.88 4.75 -1.16
N PHE A 90 18.73 4.84 -2.20
CA PHE A 90 19.76 5.87 -2.33
C PHE A 90 19.74 6.53 -3.73
N PRO A 91 18.70 7.32 -4.03
CA PRO A 91 18.48 7.84 -5.37
C PRO A 91 19.59 8.81 -5.78
N ARG A 92 20.14 8.56 -6.96
CA ARG A 92 21.09 9.46 -7.65
C ARG A 92 20.88 9.33 -9.15
N ALA A 93 20.88 10.42 -9.85
CA ALA A 93 20.78 10.44 -11.33
C ALA A 93 22.07 10.02 -12.01
N ILE A 94 23.20 10.24 -11.35
CA ILE A 94 24.53 10.01 -11.92
C ILE A 94 25.38 9.12 -11.00
N ASN A 95 26.34 8.43 -11.60
CA ASN A 95 27.44 7.72 -10.94
C ASN A 95 28.49 8.70 -10.38
N PRO A 96 29.42 8.29 -9.50
CA PRO A 96 30.47 9.15 -8.96
C PRO A 96 31.40 9.75 -10.04
N ASP A 97 31.52 9.11 -11.19
CA ASP A 97 32.30 9.58 -12.36
C ASP A 97 31.56 10.58 -13.26
N GLY A 98 30.29 10.93 -12.90
CA GLY A 98 29.44 11.87 -13.65
C GLY A 98 28.63 11.24 -14.78
N THR A 99 28.75 9.95 -15.04
CA THR A 99 27.93 9.26 -16.06
C THR A 99 26.49 9.06 -15.57
N LEU A 100 25.52 9.11 -16.50
CA LEU A 100 24.12 8.84 -16.18
C LEU A 100 23.96 7.39 -15.71
N LYS A 101 23.28 7.18 -14.57
CA LYS A 101 22.92 5.84 -14.10
C LYS A 101 22.02 5.12 -15.09
N SER A 102 22.27 3.85 -15.27
CA SER A 102 21.50 2.91 -16.07
C SER A 102 20.76 1.90 -15.18
N MET A 103 19.97 1.03 -15.80
CA MET A 103 19.33 -0.08 -15.10
C MET A 103 20.34 -1.05 -14.43
N ALA A 104 21.57 -1.12 -14.93
CA ALA A 104 22.63 -1.95 -14.36
C ALA A 104 23.23 -1.37 -13.06
N ASP A 105 23.04 -0.07 -12.83
CA ASP A 105 23.57 0.66 -11.68
C ASP A 105 22.54 0.78 -10.55
N TRP A 106 21.41 0.07 -10.65
CA TRP A 106 20.28 0.21 -9.77
C TRP A 106 19.74 -1.15 -9.28
N SER A 107 19.48 -1.23 -7.99
CA SER A 107 18.83 -2.39 -7.35
C SER A 107 17.53 -1.92 -6.70
N PRO A 108 16.38 -2.19 -7.33
CA PRO A 108 15.11 -1.74 -6.80
C PRO A 108 14.77 -2.42 -5.48
N VAL A 109 14.22 -1.65 -4.54
CA VAL A 109 13.66 -2.12 -3.28
C VAL A 109 12.18 -1.77 -3.22
N GLY A 110 11.36 -2.59 -2.58
CA GLY A 110 9.90 -2.45 -2.64
C GLY A 110 9.24 -2.16 -1.30
N VAL A 111 8.01 -1.69 -1.39
CA VAL A 111 7.07 -1.59 -0.27
C VAL A 111 6.19 -2.83 -0.28
N THR A 112 6.08 -3.50 0.87
CA THR A 112 5.13 -4.60 1.07
C THR A 112 4.00 -4.11 1.96
N VAL A 113 2.77 -4.27 1.51
CA VAL A 113 1.57 -3.89 2.28
C VAL A 113 0.77 -5.16 2.56
N LYS A 114 0.61 -5.46 3.84
CA LYS A 114 -0.06 -6.65 4.32
C LYS A 114 -1.57 -6.52 4.30
N TYR A 115 -2.24 -7.66 4.50
CA TYR A 115 -3.69 -7.81 4.44
C TYR A 115 -4.46 -6.72 5.19
N GLY A 116 -5.44 -6.10 4.54
CA GLY A 116 -6.37 -5.14 5.14
C GLY A 116 -5.76 -3.80 5.56
N ALA A 117 -4.47 -3.56 5.36
CA ALA A 117 -3.84 -2.30 5.73
C ALA A 117 -4.37 -1.12 4.91
N SER A 118 -4.32 0.07 5.51
CA SER A 118 -4.79 1.31 4.89
C SER A 118 -3.73 2.40 4.96
N ILE A 119 -3.50 3.07 3.83
CA ILE A 119 -2.53 4.16 3.72
C ILE A 119 -3.26 5.44 3.36
N GLY A 120 -3.19 6.42 4.25
CA GLY A 120 -3.86 7.71 4.11
C GLY A 120 -3.30 8.55 2.96
N ALA A 121 -4.14 9.46 2.45
CA ALA A 121 -3.83 10.34 1.33
C ALA A 121 -2.52 11.12 1.52
N HIS A 122 -1.79 11.36 0.41
CA HIS A 122 -0.53 12.11 0.38
C HIS A 122 0.59 11.54 1.25
N SER A 123 0.50 10.27 1.67
CA SER A 123 1.59 9.62 2.39
C SER A 123 2.68 9.13 1.44
N VAL A 124 3.91 9.07 1.94
CA VAL A 124 5.05 8.50 1.22
C VAL A 124 5.58 7.31 2.01
N CYS A 125 5.68 6.14 1.38
CA CYS A 125 6.33 4.97 1.93
C CYS A 125 7.71 4.83 1.28
N ILE A 126 8.77 5.02 2.08
CA ILE A 126 10.16 4.97 1.60
C ILE A 126 10.64 3.52 1.69
N ALA A 127 10.81 2.89 0.53
CA ALA A 127 11.27 1.51 0.44
C ALA A 127 12.73 1.34 0.90
N PRO A 128 13.09 0.19 1.51
CA PRO A 128 12.19 -0.94 1.80
C PRO A 128 11.43 -0.75 3.10
N VAL A 129 10.12 -0.98 3.10
CA VAL A 129 9.29 -1.02 4.31
C VAL A 129 8.18 -2.05 4.18
N VAL A 130 7.77 -2.63 5.31
CA VAL A 130 6.60 -3.51 5.44
C VAL A 130 5.53 -2.77 6.25
N ILE A 131 4.34 -2.64 5.68
CA ILE A 131 3.15 -2.16 6.39
C ILE A 131 2.37 -3.37 6.86
N GLY A 132 2.24 -3.55 8.17
CA GLY A 132 1.63 -4.73 8.79
C GLY A 132 0.13 -4.87 8.52
N GLU A 133 -0.41 -6.03 8.84
CA GLU A 133 -1.83 -6.33 8.68
C GLU A 133 -2.71 -5.34 9.46
N TRP A 134 -3.78 -4.85 8.81
CA TRP A 134 -4.71 -3.90 9.41
C TRP A 134 -4.08 -2.60 9.93
N ALA A 135 -2.80 -2.34 9.63
CA ALA A 135 -2.15 -1.09 10.01
C ALA A 135 -2.80 0.11 9.31
N LEU A 136 -2.77 1.25 9.98
CA LEU A 136 -3.30 2.50 9.47
C LEU A 136 -2.19 3.57 9.42
N VAL A 137 -1.81 3.95 8.22
CA VAL A 137 -0.93 5.10 8.00
C VAL A 137 -1.80 6.36 7.84
N GLY A 138 -1.66 7.31 8.74
CA GLY A 138 -2.40 8.57 8.67
C GLY A 138 -1.97 9.43 7.48
N SER A 139 -2.90 10.23 6.95
CA SER A 139 -2.66 11.07 5.78
C SER A 139 -1.46 12.01 5.97
N GLY A 140 -0.67 12.24 4.90
CA GLY A 140 0.50 13.10 4.89
C GLY A 140 1.71 12.54 5.64
N SER A 141 1.71 11.27 6.01
CA SER A 141 2.82 10.64 6.73
C SER A 141 3.97 10.24 5.81
N VAL A 142 5.19 10.25 6.35
CA VAL A 142 6.39 9.70 5.68
C VAL A 142 6.85 8.47 6.45
N VAL A 143 6.55 7.29 5.90
CA VAL A 143 6.89 6.01 6.51
C VAL A 143 8.32 5.62 6.12
N THR A 144 9.19 5.52 7.11
CA THR A 144 10.63 5.24 6.95
C THR A 144 11.08 3.93 7.60
N ASN A 145 10.18 3.26 8.32
CA ASN A 145 10.42 2.00 9.00
C ASN A 145 9.19 1.12 8.90
N ASP A 146 9.35 -0.18 9.14
CA ASP A 146 8.26 -1.13 9.18
C ASP A 146 7.17 -0.68 10.19
N VAL A 147 5.94 -0.95 9.82
CA VAL A 147 4.76 -0.62 10.64
C VAL A 147 4.17 -1.92 11.18
N PRO A 148 4.06 -2.09 12.50
CA PRO A 148 3.48 -3.29 13.10
C PRO A 148 2.04 -3.53 12.67
N ASN A 149 1.58 -4.78 12.78
CA ASN A 149 0.18 -5.12 12.57
C ASN A 149 -0.71 -4.25 13.47
N HIS A 150 -1.82 -3.77 12.92
CA HIS A 150 -2.78 -2.92 13.64
C HIS A 150 -2.26 -1.56 14.13
N ALA A 151 -0.99 -1.21 13.91
CA ALA A 151 -0.45 0.07 14.37
C ALA A 151 -1.05 1.25 13.61
N ILE A 152 -1.37 2.32 14.32
CA ILE A 152 -1.64 3.63 13.74
C ILE A 152 -0.36 4.43 13.78
N VAL A 153 0.12 4.85 12.60
CA VAL A 153 1.32 5.69 12.48
C VAL A 153 1.00 7.01 11.77
N ILE A 154 1.58 8.11 12.28
CA ILE A 154 1.42 9.46 11.69
C ILE A 154 2.73 10.24 11.72
N GLY A 155 2.84 11.24 10.87
CA GLY A 155 3.90 12.27 10.91
C GLY A 155 5.04 12.03 9.92
N ASN A 156 6.04 12.93 10.01
CA ASN A 156 7.27 12.89 9.22
C ASN A 156 8.50 13.08 10.14
N PRO A 157 9.26 11.99 10.40
CA PRO A 157 8.97 10.61 10.02
C PRO A 157 7.77 10.06 10.80
N ALA A 158 7.06 9.07 10.23
CA ALA A 158 5.90 8.45 10.86
C ALA A 158 6.28 7.75 12.17
N ARG A 159 5.43 7.93 13.21
CA ARG A 159 5.58 7.29 14.51
C ARG A 159 4.26 6.68 14.94
N GLN A 160 4.31 5.56 15.63
CA GLN A 160 3.12 4.93 16.17
C GLN A 160 2.50 5.78 17.27
N ILE A 161 1.18 5.96 17.19
CA ILE A 161 0.39 6.74 18.16
C ILE A 161 -0.71 5.91 18.82
N GLY A 162 -0.94 4.69 18.36
CA GLY A 162 -1.99 3.82 18.88
C GLY A 162 -2.20 2.60 17.99
N TRP A 163 -3.37 2.00 18.13
CA TRP A 163 -3.77 0.79 17.45
C TRP A 163 -5.11 0.98 16.73
N ALA A 164 -5.30 0.33 15.60
CA ALA A 164 -6.55 0.29 14.84
C ALA A 164 -7.17 -1.10 14.90
N GLY A 165 -8.47 -1.18 15.09
CA GLY A 165 -9.24 -2.40 14.88
C GLY A 165 -9.48 -2.67 13.39
N LYS A 166 -10.00 -3.85 13.07
CA LYS A 166 -10.38 -4.23 11.68
C LYS A 166 -11.43 -3.31 11.05
N THR A 167 -12.15 -2.53 11.84
CA THR A 167 -13.08 -1.50 11.36
C THR A 167 -12.38 -0.24 10.86
N GLY A 168 -11.05 -0.13 11.05
CA GLY A 168 -10.26 1.06 10.73
C GLY A 168 -10.34 2.18 11.77
N GLN A 169 -11.06 1.96 12.87
CA GLN A 169 -11.16 2.94 13.95
C GLN A 169 -10.04 2.75 14.99
N PRO A 170 -9.56 3.84 15.61
CA PRO A 170 -8.67 3.75 16.76
C PRO A 170 -9.30 2.95 17.88
N LEU A 171 -8.53 2.04 18.47
CA LEU A 171 -8.94 1.29 19.64
C LEU A 171 -8.87 2.16 20.88
N VAL A 172 -9.77 1.90 21.83
CA VAL A 172 -9.81 2.58 23.13
C VAL A 172 -9.18 1.67 24.17
N ALA A 173 -8.17 2.18 24.89
CA ALA A 173 -7.56 1.44 26.01
C ALA A 173 -8.54 1.33 27.17
N ALA A 174 -8.64 0.13 27.76
CA ALA A 174 -9.39 -0.15 28.96
C ALA A 174 -8.43 -0.26 30.18
N ASP A 175 -8.95 -0.11 31.40
CA ASP A 175 -8.17 -0.11 32.64
C ASP A 175 -7.44 -1.43 32.92
N ASN A 176 -7.89 -2.53 32.33
CA ASN A 176 -7.30 -3.86 32.46
C ASN A 176 -6.17 -4.16 31.45
N GLY A 177 -5.72 -3.16 30.68
CA GLY A 177 -4.68 -3.33 29.67
C GLY A 177 -5.18 -3.88 28.33
N GLU A 178 -6.47 -4.06 28.17
CA GLU A 178 -7.11 -4.43 26.89
C GLU A 178 -7.36 -3.19 26.02
N PHE A 179 -7.59 -3.43 24.73
CA PHE A 179 -8.02 -2.42 23.77
C PHE A 179 -9.35 -2.84 23.17
N VAL A 180 -10.31 -1.92 23.09
CA VAL A 180 -11.66 -2.22 22.61
C VAL A 180 -11.96 -1.41 21.35
N CYS A 181 -12.49 -2.07 20.33
CA CYS A 181 -13.00 -1.38 19.15
C CYS A 181 -14.34 -0.72 19.49
N PRO A 182 -14.47 0.60 19.34
CA PRO A 182 -15.70 1.30 19.74
C PRO A 182 -16.93 0.90 18.93
N THR A 183 -16.73 0.40 17.70
CA THR A 183 -17.82 0.02 16.80
C THR A 183 -18.18 -1.45 16.90
N SER A 184 -17.19 -2.35 16.79
CA SER A 184 -17.44 -3.80 16.77
C SER A 184 -17.47 -4.41 18.17
N GLN A 185 -17.02 -3.68 19.18
CA GLN A 185 -16.81 -4.17 20.56
C GLN A 185 -15.78 -5.31 20.66
N GLN A 186 -15.05 -5.58 19.56
CA GLN A 186 -13.99 -6.56 19.56
C GLN A 186 -12.86 -6.13 20.49
N ILE A 187 -12.35 -7.09 21.26
CA ILE A 187 -11.28 -6.88 22.24
C ILE A 187 -9.95 -7.33 21.65
N TYR A 188 -8.91 -6.57 21.94
CA TYR A 188 -7.53 -6.84 21.55
C TYR A 188 -6.62 -6.74 22.77
N VAL A 189 -5.50 -7.46 22.73
CA VAL A 189 -4.45 -7.40 23.75
C VAL A 189 -3.09 -7.28 23.07
N VAL A 190 -2.13 -6.69 23.76
CA VAL A 190 -0.73 -6.69 23.32
C VAL A 190 -0.05 -7.91 23.92
N ASP A 191 0.54 -8.74 23.07
CA ASP A 191 1.26 -9.94 23.49
C ASP A 191 2.65 -9.61 24.08
N GLU A 192 3.37 -10.65 24.53
CA GLU A 192 4.73 -10.52 25.12
C GLU A 192 5.76 -9.97 24.12
N MET A 193 5.50 -10.05 22.82
CA MET A 193 6.37 -9.51 21.77
C MET A 193 5.97 -8.09 21.36
N GLY A 194 4.99 -7.48 22.03
CA GLY A 194 4.51 -6.14 21.73
C GLY A 194 3.61 -6.07 20.48
N GLN A 195 3.05 -7.21 20.02
CA GLN A 195 2.14 -7.25 18.88
C GLN A 195 0.69 -7.19 19.37
N LEU A 196 -0.15 -6.44 18.67
CA LEU A 196 -1.58 -6.45 18.96
C LEU A 196 -2.22 -7.71 18.36
N ILE A 197 -2.95 -8.46 19.17
CA ILE A 197 -3.70 -9.65 18.78
C ILE A 197 -5.16 -9.53 19.19
N GLU A 198 -6.05 -10.11 18.40
CA GLU A 198 -7.48 -10.18 18.69
C GLU A 198 -7.71 -11.22 19.80
N LYS A 199 -8.48 -10.83 20.81
CA LYS A 199 -8.86 -11.73 21.91
C LYS A 199 -10.08 -12.55 21.50
N GLU A 200 -9.98 -13.87 21.60
CA GLU A 200 -11.07 -14.80 21.32
C GLU A 200 -12.22 -14.68 22.34
#